data_716c5b3562eedcac06bc16bf75f149c5
#
_entry.id   716c5b3562eedcac06bc16bf75f149c5
#
_cell.length_a   1.000
_cell.length_b   1.000
_cell.length_c   1.000
_cell.angle_alpha   90.00
_cell.angle_beta   90.00
_cell.angle_gamma   90.00
#
_symmetry.space_group_name_H-M   'P 1'
#
loop_
_entity.id
_entity.type
_entity.pdbx_description
1 polymer ?
#
loop_
_entity_poly.entity_id
_entity_poly.type
_entity_poly.pdbx_seq_one_letter_code
_entity_poly.pdbx_strand_id
1 'polypeptide(L)'
;NLWLAERGAENPEATIFAIGRDTGFPHSVGTPSNVIRLGKTIIFDIFPCEAGGGYFYDFTRTWCLGYAPEAEQKLYDDVREIYEKLMDEMEVNMPFGELQRITCELFEAQGHPTTRSNEATQEGYVHSVGHGLGVNVHERPWARMEMKDNLLQRGTVFTIEPGLYYPDRGMGVRIENTYYARPDGTFERLAEFDFGFVVEME
;
A
#
# COMPACT_ATOMS: atom_id res chain seq x y z
N ASN A 1 17.71 -9.07 3.17
CA ASN A 1 18.52 -8.15 4.03
C ASN A 1 19.97 -8.01 3.57
N LEU A 2 20.69 -9.11 3.13
CA LEU A 2 22.08 -8.99 2.68
C LEU A 2 22.26 -7.99 1.52
N TRP A 3 21.39 -8.04 0.52
CA TRP A 3 21.41 -7.14 -0.63
C TRP A 3 21.25 -5.66 -0.22
N LEU A 4 20.40 -5.36 0.78
CA LEU A 4 20.25 -4.03 1.34
C LEU A 4 21.50 -3.58 2.10
N ALA A 5 22.04 -4.45 2.97
CA ALA A 5 23.24 -4.16 3.75
C ALA A 5 24.46 -3.84 2.88
N GLU A 6 24.64 -4.54 1.77
CA GLU A 6 25.70 -4.26 0.78
C GLU A 6 25.55 -2.88 0.11
N ARG A 7 24.38 -2.25 0.21
CA ARG A 7 24.06 -0.93 -0.36
C ARG A 7 23.86 0.16 0.68
N GLY A 8 24.26 -0.11 1.93
CA GLY A 8 24.16 0.85 3.03
C GLY A 8 22.73 1.08 3.51
N ALA A 9 21.85 0.11 3.30
CA ALA A 9 20.47 0.13 3.78
C ALA A 9 20.19 -1.06 4.71
N GLU A 10 19.22 -0.91 5.58
CA GLU A 10 18.72 -1.96 6.46
C GLU A 10 17.19 -2.01 6.45
N ASN A 11 16.63 -3.14 6.81
CA ASN A 11 15.19 -3.32 7.02
C ASN A 11 14.98 -3.78 8.47
N PRO A 12 14.79 -2.84 9.41
CA PRO A 12 14.76 -3.15 10.84
C PRO A 12 13.50 -3.89 11.26
N GLU A 13 12.45 -3.81 10.46
CA GLU A 13 11.20 -4.51 10.70
C GLU A 13 11.02 -5.70 9.75
N ALA A 14 10.02 -6.54 10.02
CA ALA A 14 9.77 -7.72 9.20
C ALA A 14 9.13 -7.34 7.86
N THR A 15 9.80 -7.61 6.76
CA THR A 15 9.23 -7.52 5.40
C THR A 15 7.95 -8.33 5.31
N ILE A 16 6.89 -7.77 4.75
CA ILE A 16 5.70 -8.51 4.38
C ILE A 16 5.97 -9.26 3.08
N PHE A 17 5.91 -10.59 3.13
CA PHE A 17 5.98 -11.45 1.97
C PHE A 17 4.86 -12.50 2.06
N ALA A 18 3.64 -12.01 1.83
CA ALA A 18 2.42 -12.81 1.96
C ALA A 18 2.08 -13.50 0.63
N ILE A 19 1.67 -14.79 0.68
CA ILE A 19 1.38 -15.60 -0.50
C ILE A 19 -0.01 -16.22 -0.38
N GLY A 20 -0.83 -16.10 -1.43
CA GLY A 20 -2.16 -16.71 -1.51
C GLY A 20 -3.04 -16.27 -0.33
N ARG A 21 -3.48 -17.21 0.53
CA ARG A 21 -4.37 -16.90 1.65
C ARG A 21 -3.82 -15.82 2.60
N ASP A 22 -2.51 -15.79 2.79
CA ASP A 22 -1.89 -14.81 3.69
C ASP A 22 -2.03 -13.37 3.16
N THR A 23 -2.19 -13.17 1.85
CA THR A 23 -2.44 -11.84 1.26
C THR A 23 -3.78 -11.25 1.67
N GLY A 24 -4.74 -12.07 2.12
CA GLY A 24 -6.01 -11.62 2.65
C GLY A 24 -5.92 -10.89 4.00
N PHE A 25 -4.72 -10.81 4.59
CA PHE A 25 -4.47 -10.13 5.86
C PHE A 25 -3.44 -9.02 5.65
N PRO A 26 -3.78 -7.73 5.90
CA PRO A 26 -2.93 -6.57 5.56
C PRO A 26 -1.50 -6.64 6.10
N HIS A 27 -1.33 -7.13 7.32
CA HIS A 27 -0.04 -7.15 8.04
C HIS A 27 0.55 -8.56 8.18
N SER A 28 0.15 -9.50 7.33
CA SER A 28 0.72 -10.85 7.36
C SER A 28 2.13 -10.85 6.79
N VAL A 29 3.12 -11.16 7.62
CA VAL A 29 4.51 -11.36 7.17
C VAL A 29 4.70 -12.65 6.36
N GLY A 30 3.60 -13.38 6.12
CA GLY A 30 3.59 -14.67 5.43
C GLY A 30 3.81 -15.87 6.35
N THR A 31 3.41 -17.03 5.87
CA THR A 31 3.59 -18.31 6.55
C THR A 31 4.79 -19.02 5.95
N PRO A 32 5.85 -19.36 6.73
CA PRO A 32 7.08 -19.95 6.20
C PRO A 32 6.91 -21.26 5.41
N SER A 33 5.82 -21.98 5.65
CA SER A 33 5.48 -23.21 4.90
C SER A 33 4.72 -22.95 3.60
N ASN A 34 4.27 -21.71 3.33
CA ASN A 34 3.61 -21.39 2.08
C ASN A 34 4.60 -21.41 0.94
N VAL A 35 4.24 -22.15 -0.10
CA VAL A 35 5.05 -22.26 -1.31
C VAL A 35 4.50 -21.32 -2.38
N ILE A 36 5.38 -20.59 -3.03
CA ILE A 36 5.05 -19.79 -4.20
C ILE A 36 4.44 -20.69 -5.28
N ARG A 37 3.27 -20.31 -5.80
CA ARG A 37 2.53 -21.08 -6.82
C ARG A 37 2.04 -20.15 -7.92
N LEU A 38 1.99 -20.68 -9.14
CA LEU A 38 1.39 -19.97 -10.27
C LEU A 38 -0.06 -19.59 -9.98
N GLY A 39 -0.48 -18.42 -10.41
CA GLY A 39 -1.85 -17.93 -10.25
C GLY A 39 -2.26 -17.59 -8.83
N LYS A 40 -1.31 -17.40 -7.91
CA LYS A 40 -1.59 -16.92 -6.55
C LYS A 40 -0.99 -15.54 -6.35
N THR A 41 -1.74 -14.66 -5.67
CA THR A 41 -1.27 -13.33 -5.30
C THR A 41 -0.09 -13.42 -4.33
N ILE A 42 0.86 -12.54 -4.52
CA ILE A 42 2.00 -12.30 -3.63
C ILE A 42 2.01 -10.82 -3.32
N ILE A 43 1.83 -10.45 -2.06
CA ILE A 43 2.09 -9.09 -1.59
C ILE A 43 3.51 -9.06 -1.06
N PHE A 44 4.32 -8.19 -1.65
CA PHE A 44 5.65 -7.86 -1.17
C PHE A 44 5.66 -6.39 -0.76
N ASP A 45 5.90 -6.17 0.52
CA ASP A 45 5.92 -4.86 1.13
C ASP A 45 7.22 -4.71 1.93
N ILE A 46 7.98 -3.66 1.63
CA ILE A 46 9.33 -3.44 2.16
C ILE A 46 9.53 -1.97 2.52
N PHE A 47 10.01 -1.74 3.73
CA PHE A 47 10.22 -0.41 4.30
C PHE A 47 11.67 -0.26 4.83
N PRO A 48 12.67 -0.24 3.92
CA PRO A 48 14.07 -0.08 4.31
C PRO A 48 14.36 1.36 4.74
N CYS A 49 15.41 1.51 5.55
CA CYS A 49 16.01 2.80 5.87
C CYS A 49 17.53 2.79 5.63
N GLU A 50 18.16 3.95 5.74
CA GLU A 50 19.62 4.04 5.73
C GLU A 50 20.21 3.28 6.91
N ALA A 51 21.29 2.52 6.68
CA ALA A 51 21.93 1.71 7.71
C ALA A 51 22.49 2.59 8.85
N GLY A 52 22.18 2.19 10.08
CA GLY A 52 22.54 2.95 11.28
C GLY A 52 21.48 3.97 11.71
N GLY A 53 20.29 3.92 11.13
CA GLY A 53 19.17 4.82 11.38
C GLY A 53 19.21 6.06 10.51
N GLY A 54 18.21 6.24 9.69
CA GLY A 54 18.05 7.34 8.76
C GLY A 54 16.62 7.41 8.26
N TYR A 55 16.43 7.93 7.05
CA TYR A 55 15.10 8.04 6.47
C TYR A 55 14.63 6.70 5.92
N PHE A 56 13.35 6.41 6.19
CA PHE A 56 12.65 5.25 5.63
C PHE A 56 12.17 5.55 4.20
N TYR A 57 12.04 4.46 3.44
CA TYR A 57 11.28 4.40 2.19
C TYR A 57 10.27 3.27 2.34
N ASP A 58 9.05 3.44 1.83
CA ASP A 58 7.99 2.44 1.93
C ASP A 58 7.38 2.12 0.57
N PHE A 59 7.16 0.82 0.32
CA PHE A 59 6.81 0.37 -1.01
C PHE A 59 6.15 -1.00 -1.02
N THR A 60 4.97 -1.10 -1.63
CA THR A 60 4.30 -2.38 -1.85
C THR A 60 3.95 -2.62 -3.31
N ARG A 61 4.14 -3.86 -3.75
CA ARG A 61 3.54 -4.39 -4.99
C ARG A 61 2.86 -5.73 -4.72
N THR A 62 1.84 -5.98 -5.52
CA THR A 62 1.19 -7.28 -5.59
C THR A 62 1.44 -7.90 -6.96
N TRP A 63 1.81 -9.18 -6.97
CA TRP A 63 2.06 -9.95 -8.19
C TRP A 63 1.32 -11.28 -8.21
N CYS A 64 1.04 -11.79 -9.42
CA CYS A 64 0.76 -13.20 -9.71
C CYS A 64 1.85 -13.75 -10.63
N LEU A 65 2.36 -14.95 -10.36
CA LEU A 65 3.33 -15.60 -11.24
C LEU A 65 2.63 -16.40 -12.32
N GLY A 66 3.10 -16.25 -13.55
CA GLY A 66 2.67 -16.99 -14.75
C GLY A 66 1.33 -16.50 -15.31
N TYR A 67 0.29 -16.40 -14.50
CA TYR A 67 -1.04 -15.90 -14.88
C TYR A 67 -1.80 -15.39 -13.68
N ALA A 68 -2.76 -14.49 -13.90
CA ALA A 68 -3.72 -14.07 -12.89
C ALA A 68 -5.08 -14.74 -13.14
N PRO A 69 -5.68 -15.45 -12.17
CA PRO A 69 -7.07 -15.84 -12.26
C PRO A 69 -7.99 -14.61 -12.33
N GLU A 70 -9.18 -14.75 -12.91
CA GLU A 70 -10.10 -13.64 -13.17
C GLU A 70 -10.45 -12.84 -11.90
N ALA A 71 -10.65 -13.53 -10.77
CA ALA A 71 -11.01 -12.89 -9.51
C ALA A 71 -9.87 -12.05 -8.94
N GLU A 72 -8.64 -12.54 -9.00
CA GLU A 72 -7.42 -11.84 -8.57
C GLU A 72 -7.10 -10.67 -9.52
N GLN A 73 -7.28 -10.84 -10.83
CA GLN A 73 -7.11 -9.77 -11.81
C GLN A 73 -8.12 -8.65 -11.55
N LYS A 74 -9.41 -9.00 -11.38
CA LYS A 74 -10.43 -7.99 -11.07
C LYS A 74 -10.11 -7.23 -9.78
N LEU A 75 -9.68 -7.93 -8.74
CA LEU A 75 -9.33 -7.28 -7.47
C LEU A 75 -8.15 -6.32 -7.63
N TYR A 76 -7.16 -6.71 -8.44
CA TYR A 76 -6.01 -5.85 -8.76
C TYR A 76 -6.45 -4.61 -9.55
N ASP A 77 -7.31 -4.79 -10.56
CA ASP A 77 -7.82 -3.69 -11.39
C ASP A 77 -8.64 -2.70 -10.55
N ASP A 78 -9.46 -3.18 -9.60
CA ASP A 78 -10.24 -2.35 -8.69
C ASP A 78 -9.33 -1.48 -7.81
N VAL A 79 -8.28 -2.06 -7.22
CA VAL A 79 -7.29 -1.30 -6.41
C VAL A 79 -6.49 -0.34 -7.29
N ARG A 80 -6.09 -0.77 -8.49
CA ARG A 80 -5.32 0.06 -9.42
C ARG A 80 -6.10 1.28 -9.90
N GLU A 81 -7.37 1.09 -10.24
CA GLU A 81 -8.26 2.19 -10.65
C GLU A 81 -8.39 3.24 -9.53
N ILE A 82 -8.58 2.78 -8.29
CA ILE A 82 -8.69 3.71 -7.15
C ILE A 82 -7.36 4.39 -6.88
N TYR A 83 -6.25 3.67 -6.90
CA TYR A 83 -4.93 4.26 -6.78
C TYR A 83 -4.72 5.41 -7.79
N GLU A 84 -5.08 5.23 -9.06
CA GLU A 84 -4.97 6.25 -10.10
C GLU A 84 -5.89 7.45 -9.84
N LYS A 85 -7.14 7.23 -9.43
CA LYS A 85 -8.07 8.31 -9.07
C LYS A 85 -7.57 9.15 -7.89
N LEU A 86 -6.94 8.52 -6.91
CA LEU A 86 -6.39 9.24 -5.76
C LEU A 86 -5.29 10.22 -6.14
N MET A 87 -4.56 9.98 -7.23
CA MET A 87 -3.55 10.94 -7.72
C MET A 87 -4.17 12.26 -8.16
N ASP A 88 -5.37 12.22 -8.74
CA ASP A 88 -6.11 13.42 -9.19
C ASP A 88 -6.79 14.16 -8.02
N GLU A 89 -7.01 13.48 -6.90
CA GLU A 89 -7.69 14.03 -5.71
C GLU A 89 -6.73 14.69 -4.70
N MET A 90 -5.41 14.47 -4.85
CA MET A 90 -4.44 15.02 -3.92
C MET A 90 -4.25 16.53 -4.09
N GLU A 91 -4.40 17.28 -2.99
CA GLU A 91 -4.15 18.71 -2.94
C GLU A 91 -3.23 19.08 -1.76
N VAL A 92 -2.33 20.04 -1.99
CA VAL A 92 -1.49 20.57 -0.89
C VAL A 92 -2.35 21.31 0.13
N ASN A 93 -2.08 21.08 1.40
CA ASN A 93 -2.80 21.51 2.58
C ASN A 93 -4.20 20.90 2.76
N MET A 94 -4.58 19.90 1.97
CA MET A 94 -5.77 19.10 2.31
C MET A 94 -5.54 18.29 3.59
N PRO A 95 -6.55 18.07 4.43
CA PRO A 95 -6.47 17.06 5.49
C PRO A 95 -6.25 15.67 4.90
N PHE A 96 -5.24 14.95 5.36
CA PHE A 96 -4.94 13.61 4.84
C PHE A 96 -6.11 12.63 5.08
N GLY A 97 -6.87 12.84 6.17
CA GLY A 97 -8.09 12.09 6.44
C GLY A 97 -9.21 12.32 5.42
N GLU A 98 -9.16 13.37 4.61
CA GLU A 98 -10.10 13.57 3.50
C GLU A 98 -9.82 12.59 2.37
N LEU A 99 -8.54 12.33 2.06
CA LEU A 99 -8.16 11.31 1.08
C LEU A 99 -8.58 9.90 1.55
N GLN A 100 -8.50 9.62 2.86
CA GLN A 100 -9.06 8.39 3.45
C GLN A 100 -10.57 8.27 3.20
N ARG A 101 -11.33 9.36 3.39
CA ARG A 101 -12.78 9.38 3.15
C ARG A 101 -13.09 9.09 1.68
N ILE A 102 -12.40 9.77 0.76
CA ILE A 102 -12.54 9.57 -0.69
C ILE A 102 -12.23 8.11 -1.06
N THR A 103 -11.15 7.54 -0.53
CA THR A 103 -10.77 6.13 -0.76
C THR A 103 -11.88 5.17 -0.36
N CYS A 104 -12.47 5.37 0.84
CA CYS A 104 -13.61 4.57 1.29
C CYS A 104 -14.79 4.68 0.33
N GLU A 105 -15.16 5.89 -0.08
CA GLU A 105 -16.29 6.11 -0.99
C GLU A 105 -16.09 5.47 -2.37
N LEU A 106 -14.88 5.53 -2.90
CA LEU A 106 -14.54 4.92 -4.17
C LEU A 106 -14.64 3.38 -4.10
N PHE A 107 -14.11 2.75 -3.04
CA PHE A 107 -14.24 1.31 -2.85
C PHE A 107 -15.69 0.88 -2.60
N GLU A 108 -16.46 1.64 -1.82
CA GLU A 108 -17.88 1.37 -1.61
C GLU A 108 -18.69 1.46 -2.90
N ALA A 109 -18.36 2.40 -3.79
CA ALA A 109 -18.98 2.53 -5.11
C ALA A 109 -18.70 1.33 -6.03
N GLN A 110 -17.57 0.64 -5.83
CA GLN A 110 -17.24 -0.63 -6.49
C GLN A 110 -17.86 -1.86 -5.78
N GLY A 111 -18.56 -1.67 -4.65
CA GLY A 111 -19.22 -2.73 -3.89
C GLY A 111 -18.34 -3.41 -2.85
N HIS A 112 -17.19 -2.85 -2.50
CA HIS A 112 -16.32 -3.37 -1.44
C HIS A 112 -16.72 -2.80 -0.08
N PRO A 113 -16.77 -3.61 0.99
CA PRO A 113 -16.96 -3.11 2.35
C PRO A 113 -15.73 -2.30 2.79
N THR A 114 -15.95 -1.30 3.64
CA THR A 114 -14.89 -0.47 4.21
C THR A 114 -15.10 -0.30 5.71
N THR A 115 -14.05 0.05 6.46
CA THR A 115 -14.17 0.39 7.88
C THR A 115 -15.06 1.62 8.11
N ARG A 116 -15.31 2.47 7.11
CA ARG A 116 -16.26 3.58 7.17
C ARG A 116 -17.71 3.09 7.15
N SER A 117 -18.04 2.14 6.29
CA SER A 117 -19.41 1.58 6.17
C SER A 117 -19.73 0.55 7.26
N ASN A 118 -18.70 -0.17 7.73
CA ASN A 118 -18.78 -1.15 8.81
C ASN A 118 -17.45 -1.21 9.57
N GLU A 119 -17.37 -0.55 10.71
CA GLU A 119 -16.15 -0.47 11.53
C GLU A 119 -15.60 -1.84 11.94
N ALA A 120 -16.45 -2.85 12.04
CA ALA A 120 -16.06 -4.21 12.42
C ALA A 120 -15.66 -5.11 11.23
N THR A 121 -15.68 -4.61 10.00
CA THR A 121 -15.35 -5.44 8.83
C THR A 121 -13.91 -5.93 8.91
N GLN A 122 -13.71 -7.20 8.53
CA GLN A 122 -12.39 -7.82 8.40
C GLN A 122 -12.03 -8.09 6.93
N GLU A 123 -12.90 -7.66 6.00
CA GLU A 123 -12.69 -7.79 4.57
C GLU A 123 -12.96 -6.48 3.83
N GLY A 124 -12.47 -6.37 2.61
CA GLY A 124 -12.53 -5.15 1.80
C GLY A 124 -11.40 -4.20 2.12
N TYR A 125 -11.69 -2.91 2.28
CA TYR A 125 -10.72 -1.87 2.62
C TYR A 125 -10.70 -1.62 4.13
N VAL A 126 -9.65 -2.08 4.81
CA VAL A 126 -9.63 -2.23 6.28
C VAL A 126 -8.51 -1.46 7.00
N HIS A 127 -7.75 -0.61 6.30
CA HIS A 127 -6.69 0.22 6.89
C HIS A 127 -6.69 1.66 6.34
N SER A 128 -5.74 2.49 6.73
CA SER A 128 -5.59 3.86 6.23
C SER A 128 -5.04 3.87 4.81
N VAL A 129 -5.35 4.92 4.04
CA VAL A 129 -4.84 5.12 2.67
C VAL A 129 -3.34 5.43 2.63
N GLY A 130 -2.75 5.75 3.78
CA GLY A 130 -1.35 6.08 3.90
C GLY A 130 -1.01 6.74 5.23
N HIS A 131 0.23 7.09 5.37
CA HIS A 131 0.82 7.73 6.56
C HIS A 131 2.01 8.61 6.16
N GLY A 132 2.41 9.51 7.06
CA GLY A 132 3.67 10.22 6.94
C GLY A 132 4.85 9.27 7.14
N LEU A 133 5.95 9.59 6.51
CA LEU A 133 7.17 8.80 6.47
C LEU A 133 8.38 9.70 6.68
N GLY A 134 9.35 9.26 7.47
CA GLY A 134 10.56 10.05 7.76
C GLY A 134 11.62 9.22 8.45
N VAL A 135 11.99 9.60 9.67
CA VAL A 135 12.91 8.83 10.53
C VAL A 135 12.20 7.69 11.26
N ASN A 136 10.89 7.64 11.17
CA ASN A 136 10.09 6.47 11.51
C ASN A 136 9.30 6.04 10.27
N VAL A 137 9.05 4.74 10.13
CA VAL A 137 8.23 4.22 9.03
C VAL A 137 6.81 4.77 9.10
N HIS A 138 6.26 4.94 10.30
CA HIS A 138 4.96 5.57 10.52
C HIS A 138 5.10 6.83 11.37
N GLU A 139 4.81 7.99 10.79
CA GLU A 139 4.77 9.26 11.50
C GLU A 139 3.67 10.18 10.94
N ARG A 140 3.55 11.40 11.48
CA ARG A 140 2.60 12.39 10.94
C ARG A 140 3.01 12.84 9.51
N PRO A 141 1.98 13.17 8.66
CA PRO A 141 0.54 13.23 8.93
C PRO A 141 -0.13 11.84 8.89
N TRP A 142 -1.20 11.67 9.70
CA TRP A 142 -2.01 10.46 9.70
C TRP A 142 -3.23 10.62 8.80
N ALA A 143 -3.50 9.64 7.94
CA ALA A 143 -4.69 9.60 7.09
C ALA A 143 -5.94 9.13 7.87
N ARG A 144 -6.29 9.85 8.95
CA ARG A 144 -7.46 9.55 9.79
C ARG A 144 -8.53 10.62 9.60
N MET A 145 -9.77 10.22 9.32
CA MET A 145 -10.88 11.12 9.00
C MET A 145 -11.20 12.11 10.11
N GLU A 146 -10.96 11.76 11.37
CA GLU A 146 -11.16 12.61 12.54
C GLU A 146 -10.02 13.62 12.77
N MET A 147 -8.83 13.42 12.20
CA MET A 147 -7.65 14.26 12.40
C MET A 147 -7.55 15.36 11.33
N LYS A 148 -8.33 16.42 11.48
CA LYS A 148 -8.40 17.52 10.49
C LYS A 148 -7.15 18.41 10.43
N ASP A 149 -6.28 18.33 11.44
CA ASP A 149 -5.01 19.05 11.54
C ASP A 149 -3.80 18.30 10.89
N ASN A 150 -4.01 17.07 10.46
CA ASN A 150 -3.00 16.29 9.73
C ASN A 150 -3.09 16.61 8.22
N LEU A 151 -2.33 17.61 7.80
CA LEU A 151 -2.38 18.15 6.44
C LEU A 151 -1.23 17.61 5.58
N LEU A 152 -1.47 17.39 4.29
CA LEU A 152 -0.45 17.16 3.27
C LEU A 152 0.24 18.48 2.93
N GLN A 153 1.17 18.92 3.78
CA GLN A 153 1.88 20.20 3.61
C GLN A 153 3.07 20.06 2.63
N ARG A 154 3.49 21.20 2.07
CA ARG A 154 4.77 21.23 1.34
C ARG A 154 5.92 20.75 2.20
N GLY A 155 6.76 19.89 1.66
CA GLY A 155 7.86 19.25 2.38
C GLY A 155 7.49 17.92 3.02
N THR A 156 6.20 17.53 3.05
CA THR A 156 5.76 16.24 3.60
C THR A 156 6.18 15.09 2.69
N VAL A 157 6.73 14.03 3.28
CA VAL A 157 6.88 12.71 2.67
C VAL A 157 5.82 11.78 3.25
N PHE A 158 5.12 11.04 2.42
CA PHE A 158 3.98 10.20 2.82
C PHE A 158 3.74 9.06 1.84
N THR A 159 3.01 8.03 2.29
CA THR A 159 2.60 6.90 1.45
C THR A 159 1.19 7.08 0.89
N ILE A 160 0.90 6.44 -0.24
CA ILE A 160 -0.44 6.16 -0.75
C ILE A 160 -0.48 4.67 -1.07
N GLU A 161 -1.33 3.94 -0.33
CA GLU A 161 -1.29 2.47 -0.25
C GLU A 161 -2.68 1.81 -0.24
N PRO A 162 -3.63 2.16 -1.13
CA PRO A 162 -4.92 1.49 -1.13
C PRO A 162 -4.78 -0.02 -1.32
N GLY A 163 -5.61 -0.79 -0.62
CA GLY A 163 -5.60 -2.25 -0.70
C GLY A 163 -6.95 -2.87 -0.39
N LEU A 164 -7.19 -4.05 -0.93
CA LEU A 164 -8.39 -4.86 -0.69
C LEU A 164 -7.99 -6.25 -0.19
N TYR A 165 -8.67 -6.72 0.84
CA TYR A 165 -8.32 -7.97 1.53
C TYR A 165 -9.55 -8.84 1.74
N TYR A 166 -9.46 -10.10 1.35
CA TYR A 166 -10.53 -11.10 1.45
C TYR A 166 -9.99 -12.42 2.01
N PRO A 167 -9.86 -12.56 3.34
CA PRO A 167 -9.28 -13.74 3.98
C PRO A 167 -9.99 -15.05 3.61
N ASP A 168 -11.30 -15.01 3.54
CA ASP A 168 -12.11 -16.19 3.21
C ASP A 168 -11.99 -16.63 1.75
N ARG A 169 -11.65 -15.70 0.86
CA ARG A 169 -11.35 -15.98 -0.55
C ARG A 169 -9.87 -16.32 -0.76
N GLY A 170 -9.03 -16.10 0.26
CA GLY A 170 -7.59 -16.34 0.22
C GLY A 170 -6.85 -15.45 -0.76
N MET A 171 -7.25 -14.18 -0.88
CA MET A 171 -6.63 -13.20 -1.77
C MET A 171 -6.64 -11.79 -1.18
N GLY A 172 -5.66 -10.99 -1.56
CA GLY A 172 -5.55 -9.59 -1.23
C GLY A 172 -4.62 -8.88 -2.20
N VAL A 173 -4.78 -7.57 -2.30
CA VAL A 173 -4.00 -6.68 -3.17
C VAL A 173 -3.68 -5.40 -2.42
N ARG A 174 -2.44 -4.93 -2.48
CA ARG A 174 -2.01 -3.59 -2.11
C ARG A 174 -1.08 -3.02 -3.17
N ILE A 175 -1.26 -1.76 -3.49
CA ILE A 175 -0.35 -0.98 -4.33
C ILE A 175 0.05 0.24 -3.53
N GLU A 176 1.36 0.43 -3.35
CA GLU A 176 1.89 1.52 -2.55
C GLU A 176 3.06 2.20 -3.21
N ASN A 177 3.13 3.51 -3.05
CA ASN A 177 4.30 4.31 -3.34
C ASN A 177 4.44 5.43 -2.31
N THR A 178 5.70 5.84 -2.12
CA THR A 178 6.05 7.03 -1.33
C THR A 178 6.06 8.27 -2.22
N TYR A 179 5.47 9.34 -1.70
CA TYR A 179 5.32 10.65 -2.35
C TYR A 179 6.00 11.76 -1.56
N TYR A 180 6.42 12.77 -2.27
CA TYR A 180 6.93 14.03 -1.73
C TYR A 180 6.07 15.20 -2.21
N ALA A 181 5.53 15.97 -1.27
CA ALA A 181 4.84 17.24 -1.56
C ALA A 181 5.87 18.34 -1.80
N ARG A 182 6.10 18.68 -3.06
CA ARG A 182 7.11 19.66 -3.48
C ARG A 182 6.78 21.09 -3.04
N PRO A 183 7.81 21.97 -2.97
CA PRO A 183 7.61 23.40 -2.66
C PRO A 183 6.72 24.14 -3.65
N ASP A 184 6.67 23.72 -4.92
CA ASP A 184 5.81 24.29 -5.96
C ASP A 184 4.33 23.85 -5.84
N GLY A 185 4.02 22.89 -4.97
CA GLY A 185 2.66 22.38 -4.74
C GLY A 185 2.33 21.15 -5.58
N THR A 186 3.27 20.60 -6.31
CA THR A 186 3.09 19.32 -7.01
C THR A 186 3.48 18.14 -6.11
N PHE A 187 3.04 16.93 -6.46
CA PHE A 187 3.43 15.70 -5.78
C PHE A 187 4.36 14.89 -6.68
N GLU A 188 5.48 14.47 -6.12
CA GLU A 188 6.46 13.63 -6.79
C GLU A 188 6.41 12.22 -6.21
N ARG A 189 6.23 11.21 -7.06
CA ARG A 189 6.47 9.82 -6.69
C ARG A 189 7.99 9.58 -6.64
N LEU A 190 8.50 9.16 -5.47
CA LEU A 190 9.95 9.11 -5.23
C LEU A 190 10.68 7.97 -5.96
N ALA A 191 9.96 6.93 -6.40
CA ALA A 191 10.53 5.88 -7.22
C ALA A 191 9.60 5.47 -8.36
N GLU A 192 10.19 5.27 -9.53
CA GLU A 192 9.52 4.72 -10.68
C GLU A 192 9.67 3.19 -10.67
N PHE A 193 8.55 2.50 -10.50
CA PHE A 193 8.47 1.05 -10.55
C PHE A 193 7.20 0.61 -11.27
N ASP A 194 7.31 -0.45 -12.07
CA ASP A 194 6.20 -0.97 -12.86
C ASP A 194 5.03 -1.43 -11.98
N PHE A 195 3.85 -1.32 -12.56
CA PHE A 195 2.58 -1.79 -11.98
C PHE A 195 2.12 -3.12 -12.60
N GLY A 196 2.97 -3.81 -13.32
CA GLY A 196 2.64 -5.11 -13.90
C GLY A 196 2.21 -6.11 -12.84
N PHE A 197 0.99 -6.66 -12.99
CA PHE A 197 0.44 -7.61 -12.02
C PHE A 197 0.92 -9.04 -12.28
N VAL A 198 1.03 -9.42 -13.55
CA VAL A 198 1.50 -10.76 -13.94
C VAL A 198 2.98 -10.73 -14.23
N VAL A 199 3.73 -11.59 -13.54
CA VAL A 199 5.14 -11.86 -13.84
C VAL A 199 5.19 -13.12 -14.69
N GLU A 200 5.54 -12.95 -15.97
CA GLU A 200 5.71 -14.07 -16.89
C GLU A 200 6.82 -14.99 -16.41
N MET A 201 6.59 -16.29 -16.54
CA MET A 201 7.56 -17.33 -16.18
C MET A 201 8.04 -18.00 -17.47
N GLU A 202 9.36 -18.00 -17.67
CA GLU A 202 10.02 -18.71 -18.77
C GLU A 202 10.05 -20.22 -18.57
#